data_e22e46e5d1b554fe3bbb5de36fe247a5
#
_entry.id   e22e46e5d1b554fe3bbb5de36fe247a5
#
_cell.length_a   1.000
_cell.length_b   1.000
_cell.length_c   1.000
_cell.angle_alpha   90.00
_cell.angle_beta   90.00
_cell.angle_gamma   90.00
#
_symmetry.space_group_name_H-M   'P 1'
#
loop_
_entity.id
_entity.type
_entity.pdbx_description
1 polymer ?
#
loop_
_entity_poly.entity_id
_entity_poly.type
_entity_poly.pdbx_seq_one_letter_code
_entity_poly.pdbx_strand_id
1 'polypeptide(L)'
;IPNIPIDAQWSQNEETIAGGNGPGHQTNQLWRPKGLFVDDDQTIIIADGMNDRIVQWKKGETNGEVVAGPKGQGNQLDDPTDVLIDKETDSLIICDRGNRRVVRWPRCSDTTP
;
A
#
# COMPACT_ATOMS: atom_id res chain seq x y z
N ILE A 1 -2.96 -34.40 -3.17
CA ILE A 1 -3.91 -33.45 -2.97
C ILE A 1 -4.82 -33.79 -1.93
N PRO A 2 -4.99 -32.98 -1.02
CA PRO A 2 -5.90 -33.25 0.01
C PRO A 2 -7.26 -33.32 -0.59
N ASN A 3 -8.07 -34.09 0.02
CA ASN A 3 -9.39 -34.19 -0.41
C ASN A 3 -10.14 -32.98 -0.05
N ILE A 4 -10.38 -32.16 -0.96
CA ILE A 4 -11.16 -31.00 -0.71
C ILE A 4 -12.56 -31.30 -1.13
N PRO A 5 -13.51 -31.15 -0.24
CA PRO A 5 -14.86 -31.47 -0.61
C PRO A 5 -15.31 -30.64 -1.77
N ILE A 6 -16.08 -31.26 -2.61
CA ILE A 6 -16.56 -30.58 -3.73
C ILE A 6 -17.29 -29.37 -3.41
N ASP A 7 -17.95 -29.30 -2.30
CA ASP A 7 -18.69 -28.13 -1.94
C ASP A 7 -17.85 -27.21 -1.10
N ALA A 8 -16.56 -27.43 -1.07
CA ALA A 8 -15.72 -26.51 -0.32
C ALA A 8 -15.88 -25.15 -0.89
N GLN A 9 -15.91 -24.20 -0.01
CA GLN A 9 -16.20 -22.91 -0.45
C GLN A 9 -14.95 -22.17 -0.68
N TRP A 10 -14.51 -22.09 -1.86
CA TRP A 10 -13.28 -21.45 -2.14
C TRP A 10 -13.36 -19.96 -2.16
N SER A 11 -14.32 -19.41 -2.65
CA SER A 11 -14.31 -18.02 -2.78
C SER A 11 -15.47 -17.33 -2.32
N GLN A 12 -16.20 -17.94 -1.51
CA GLN A 12 -17.41 -17.36 -1.14
C GLN A 12 -17.27 -16.20 -0.25
N ASN A 13 -16.23 -16.13 0.48
CA ASN A 13 -16.15 -15.11 1.49
C ASN A 13 -14.95 -14.23 1.34
N GLU A 14 -14.75 -13.75 0.14
CA GLU A 14 -13.69 -12.83 -0.07
C GLU A 14 -13.98 -11.57 0.73
N GLU A 15 -12.93 -10.90 1.15
CA GLU A 15 -13.08 -9.75 1.99
C GLU A 15 -12.27 -8.62 1.41
N THR A 16 -12.85 -7.47 1.21
CA THR A 16 -12.11 -6.29 0.75
C THR A 16 -11.40 -5.70 1.96
N ILE A 17 -10.10 -5.60 1.92
CA ILE A 17 -9.36 -5.08 3.06
C ILE A 17 -8.82 -3.68 2.83
N ALA A 18 -8.90 -3.15 1.63
CA ALA A 18 -8.49 -1.78 1.35
C ALA A 18 -9.17 -1.33 0.08
N GLY A 19 -9.58 -0.12 0.03
CA GLY A 19 -10.23 0.39 -1.18
C GLY A 19 -11.62 -0.15 -1.36
N GLY A 20 -12.00 -0.39 -2.59
CA GLY A 20 -13.32 -0.94 -2.87
C GLY A 20 -14.40 0.11 -2.97
N ASN A 21 -14.02 1.38 -3.00
CA ASN A 21 -14.97 2.47 -3.07
C ASN A 21 -14.84 3.24 -4.38
N GLY A 22 -14.56 2.52 -5.46
CA GLY A 22 -14.39 3.14 -6.76
C GLY A 22 -13.02 3.76 -6.91
N PRO A 23 -12.63 4.11 -8.11
CA PRO A 23 -11.34 4.71 -8.32
C PRO A 23 -11.35 6.16 -7.84
N GLY A 24 -10.27 6.62 -7.33
CA GLY A 24 -10.18 8.01 -6.90
C GLY A 24 -9.07 8.23 -5.91
N HIS A 25 -8.99 9.44 -5.41
CA HIS A 25 -7.87 9.85 -4.56
C HIS A 25 -8.26 10.07 -3.10
N GLN A 26 -9.47 9.75 -2.73
CA GLN A 26 -9.86 9.90 -1.34
C GLN A 26 -9.14 8.89 -0.47
N THR A 27 -9.18 9.06 0.82
CA THR A 27 -8.44 8.17 1.70
C THR A 27 -9.04 6.78 1.78
N ASN A 28 -10.25 6.60 1.30
CA ASN A 28 -10.85 5.27 1.26
C ASN A 28 -10.85 4.71 -0.16
N GLN A 29 -10.11 5.31 -1.07
CA GLN A 29 -10.07 4.89 -2.46
C GLN A 29 -8.66 4.58 -2.90
N LEU A 30 -8.54 3.71 -3.88
CA LEU A 30 -7.28 3.41 -4.54
C LEU A 30 -7.51 3.58 -6.04
N TRP A 31 -6.46 3.85 -6.79
CA TRP A 31 -6.59 4.00 -8.21
C TRP A 31 -5.42 3.29 -8.88
N ARG A 32 -5.70 2.12 -9.43
CA ARG A 32 -4.70 1.28 -10.06
C ARG A 32 -3.58 0.95 -9.11
N PRO A 33 -3.91 0.36 -7.98
CA PRO A 33 -2.87 -0.08 -7.07
C PRO A 33 -2.06 -1.19 -7.73
N LYS A 34 -0.75 -1.19 -7.52
CA LYS A 34 0.08 -2.12 -8.24
C LYS A 34 0.84 -3.10 -7.39
N GLY A 35 1.42 -2.67 -6.34
CA GLY A 35 2.16 -3.58 -5.47
C GLY A 35 1.81 -3.35 -4.04
N LEU A 36 2.09 -4.34 -3.21
CA LEU A 36 1.79 -4.18 -1.81
C LEU A 36 2.74 -5.01 -0.96
N PHE A 37 2.81 -4.69 0.29
CA PHE A 37 3.59 -5.42 1.26
C PHE A 37 2.76 -5.54 2.53
N VAL A 38 2.74 -6.71 3.14
CA VAL A 38 1.98 -6.93 4.36
C VAL A 38 2.96 -7.05 5.51
N ASP A 39 2.79 -6.21 6.51
CA ASP A 39 3.66 -6.21 7.66
C ASP A 39 3.19 -7.27 8.66
N ASP A 40 3.98 -7.50 9.67
CA ASP A 40 3.69 -8.54 10.66
C ASP A 40 2.40 -8.32 11.41
N ASP A 41 1.99 -7.09 11.59
CA ASP A 41 0.77 -6.81 12.31
C ASP A 41 -0.42 -6.68 11.37
N GLN A 42 -0.24 -7.15 10.13
CA GLN A 42 -1.29 -7.14 9.12
C GLN A 42 -1.62 -5.73 8.61
N THR A 43 -0.75 -4.79 8.82
CA THR A 43 -0.85 -3.51 8.15
C THR A 43 -0.40 -3.72 6.72
N ILE A 44 -1.11 -3.15 5.77
CA ILE A 44 -0.80 -3.31 4.38
C ILE A 44 -0.29 -2.01 3.83
N ILE A 45 0.83 -2.07 3.13
CA ILE A 45 1.41 -0.90 2.50
C ILE A 45 1.19 -1.07 1.00
N ILE A 46 0.58 -0.11 0.37
CA ILE A 46 0.13 -0.23 -1.00
C ILE A 46 0.70 0.85 -1.89
N ALA A 47 1.24 0.45 -3.03
CA ALA A 47 1.68 1.40 -4.04
C ALA A 47 0.47 1.77 -4.88
N ASP A 48 -0.08 2.93 -4.62
CA ASP A 48 -1.31 3.40 -5.27
C ASP A 48 -0.92 4.20 -6.50
N GLY A 49 -0.57 3.49 -7.55
CA GLY A 49 0.12 4.05 -8.71
C GLY A 49 -0.47 5.28 -9.34
N MET A 50 -1.74 5.27 -9.64
CA MET A 50 -2.32 6.42 -10.33
C MET A 50 -2.49 7.63 -9.41
N ASN A 51 -2.41 7.44 -8.12
CA ASN A 51 -2.46 8.54 -7.18
C ASN A 51 -1.07 8.97 -6.73
N ASP A 52 -0.02 8.37 -7.29
CA ASP A 52 1.35 8.77 -7.02
C ASP A 52 1.67 8.75 -5.54
N ARG A 53 1.18 7.74 -4.85
CA ARG A 53 1.35 7.72 -3.39
C ARG A 53 1.50 6.30 -2.88
N ILE A 54 1.99 6.20 -1.66
CA ILE A 54 2.00 4.94 -0.92
C ILE A 54 1.03 5.12 0.23
N VAL A 55 0.14 4.17 0.39
CA VAL A 55 -0.90 4.22 1.39
C VAL A 55 -0.72 3.09 2.38
N GLN A 56 -0.89 3.37 3.65
CA GLN A 56 -0.81 2.39 4.69
C GLN A 56 -2.24 2.12 5.18
N TRP A 57 -2.61 0.87 5.30
CA TRP A 57 -3.96 0.50 5.69
C TRP A 57 -3.88 -0.48 6.83
N LYS A 58 -4.38 -0.09 7.97
CA LYS A 58 -4.34 -0.98 9.12
C LYS A 58 -5.54 -1.88 9.11
N LYS A 59 -5.39 -3.05 9.72
CA LYS A 59 -6.44 -4.02 9.72
C LYS A 59 -7.71 -3.42 10.27
N GLY A 60 -8.79 -3.59 9.55
CA GLY A 60 -10.10 -3.14 10.02
C GLY A 60 -10.42 -1.68 9.77
N GLU A 61 -9.46 -0.91 9.26
CA GLU A 61 -9.72 0.50 9.03
C GLU A 61 -10.46 0.70 7.73
N THR A 62 -11.29 1.73 7.68
CA THR A 62 -11.99 2.03 6.43
C THR A 62 -11.23 3.04 5.60
N ASN A 63 -10.25 3.70 6.15
CA ASN A 63 -9.46 4.67 5.42
C ASN A 63 -8.00 4.34 5.52
N GLY A 64 -7.27 4.65 4.48
CA GLY A 64 -5.83 4.52 4.49
C GLY A 64 -5.16 5.80 4.88
N GLU A 65 -3.88 5.74 5.10
CA GLU A 65 -3.08 6.89 5.45
C GLU A 65 -1.98 7.03 4.42
N VAL A 66 -1.80 8.20 3.85
CA VAL A 66 -0.74 8.42 2.89
C VAL A 66 0.56 8.53 3.66
N VAL A 67 1.49 7.63 3.39
CA VAL A 67 2.77 7.60 4.08
C VAL A 67 3.92 8.03 3.21
N ALA A 68 3.71 8.18 1.92
CA ALA A 68 4.70 8.74 1.02
C ALA A 68 3.99 9.25 -0.20
N GLY A 69 4.49 10.31 -0.78
CA GLY A 69 3.93 10.83 -2.01
C GLY A 69 3.52 12.25 -1.92
N PRO A 70 2.42 12.61 -2.49
CA PRO A 70 2.11 13.97 -2.79
C PRO A 70 1.90 14.84 -1.61
N LYS A 71 2.93 15.30 -1.05
CA LYS A 71 2.78 16.28 -0.08
C LYS A 71 3.35 17.50 -0.65
N GLY A 72 3.51 17.53 -1.90
CA GLY A 72 3.84 18.70 -2.57
C GLY A 72 5.22 19.17 -2.55
N GLN A 73 6.14 18.50 -2.19
CA GLN A 73 7.40 19.02 -2.23
C GLN A 73 8.36 18.26 -2.99
N GLY A 74 8.93 18.80 -3.89
CA GLY A 74 10.01 18.21 -4.54
C GLY A 74 10.01 16.77 -4.76
N ASN A 75 10.43 15.97 -4.05
CA ASN A 75 10.58 14.58 -4.31
C ASN A 75 9.33 13.79 -4.37
N GLN A 76 8.48 14.14 -5.26
CA GLN A 76 7.25 13.40 -5.36
C GLN A 76 7.41 12.11 -6.10
N LEU A 77 6.60 11.16 -5.80
CA LEU A 77 6.56 9.89 -6.50
C LEU A 77 5.78 10.04 -7.79
N ASP A 78 6.08 9.19 -8.75
CA ASP A 78 5.37 9.20 -10.02
C ASP A 78 5.10 7.76 -10.40
N ASP A 79 3.86 7.33 -10.30
CA ASP A 79 3.43 5.98 -10.67
C ASP A 79 4.25 4.92 -9.94
N PRO A 80 4.24 4.92 -8.62
CA PRO A 80 4.96 3.89 -7.89
C PRO A 80 4.31 2.54 -8.13
N THR A 81 5.11 1.53 -8.32
CA THR A 81 4.60 0.21 -8.69
C THR A 81 4.82 -0.84 -7.62
N ASP A 82 5.68 -0.58 -6.67
CA ASP A 82 5.94 -1.59 -5.66
C ASP A 82 6.53 -0.94 -4.44
N VAL A 83 6.40 -1.61 -3.30
CA VAL A 83 6.90 -1.08 -2.06
C VAL A 83 7.18 -2.23 -1.10
N LEU A 84 8.18 -2.05 -0.27
CA LEU A 84 8.40 -2.98 0.82
C LEU A 84 8.92 -2.20 2.02
N ILE A 85 8.95 -2.84 3.17
CA ILE A 85 9.45 -2.24 4.38
C ILE A 85 10.82 -2.81 4.67
N ASP A 86 11.79 -1.92 4.89
CA ASP A 86 13.10 -2.32 5.35
C ASP A 86 13.09 -2.12 6.86
N LYS A 87 13.01 -3.22 7.59
CA LYS A 87 12.85 -3.12 9.03
C LYS A 87 14.09 -2.64 9.74
N GLU A 88 15.24 -2.87 9.16
CA GLU A 88 16.46 -2.43 9.82
C GLU A 88 16.55 -0.92 9.87
N THR A 89 16.09 -0.23 8.87
CA THR A 89 16.19 1.21 8.84
C THR A 89 14.85 1.88 9.05
N ASP A 90 13.79 1.09 9.21
CA ASP A 90 12.44 1.60 9.36
C ASP A 90 12.10 2.53 8.20
N SER A 91 12.29 2.03 7.03
CA SER A 91 12.07 2.79 5.81
C SER A 91 11.19 2.03 4.85
N LEU A 92 10.56 2.76 3.95
CA LEU A 92 9.92 2.14 2.82
C LEU A 92 10.90 2.15 1.67
N ILE A 93 10.95 1.07 0.93
CA ILE A 93 11.74 1.01 -0.30
C ILE A 93 10.72 1.00 -1.41
N ILE A 94 10.71 2.00 -2.24
CA ILE A 94 9.66 2.22 -3.22
C ILE A 94 10.21 2.22 -4.63
N CYS A 95 9.57 1.44 -5.48
CA CYS A 95 9.90 1.46 -6.89
C CYS A 95 9.11 2.59 -7.52
N ASP A 96 9.76 3.70 -7.76
CA ASP A 96 9.13 4.92 -8.24
C ASP A 96 9.29 4.95 -9.76
N ARG A 97 8.46 4.19 -10.43
CA ARG A 97 8.62 3.89 -11.82
C ARG A 97 8.68 5.10 -12.73
N GLY A 98 7.80 6.03 -12.56
CA GLY A 98 7.76 7.17 -13.45
C GLY A 98 9.00 8.04 -13.36
N ASN A 99 9.68 8.01 -12.22
CA ASN A 99 10.92 8.74 -12.05
C ASN A 99 12.15 7.86 -12.27
N ARG A 100 11.93 6.62 -12.68
CA ARG A 100 12.99 5.68 -13.00
C ARG A 100 13.97 5.51 -11.86
N ARG A 101 13.47 5.32 -10.66
CA ARG A 101 14.33 5.21 -9.48
C ARG A 101 13.72 4.33 -8.42
N VAL A 102 14.54 3.88 -7.50
CA VAL A 102 14.10 3.21 -6.30
C VAL A 102 14.54 4.12 -5.16
N VAL A 103 13.61 4.50 -4.32
CA VAL A 103 13.94 5.43 -3.25
C VAL A 103 13.72 4.81 -1.90
N ARG A 104 14.49 5.27 -0.93
CA ARG A 104 14.29 4.92 0.47
C ARG A 104 13.56 6.10 1.10
N TRP A 105 12.41 5.84 1.66
CA TRP A 105 11.58 6.88 2.24
C TRP A 105 11.43 6.58 3.72
N PRO A 106 11.85 7.44 4.61
CA PRO A 106 11.73 7.15 6.02
C PRO A 106 10.29 6.97 6.42
N ARG A 107 10.00 5.97 7.22
CA ARG A 107 8.67 5.84 7.73
C ARG A 107 8.56 6.86 8.80
N CYS A 108 7.58 7.65 8.77
CA CYS A 108 7.48 8.60 9.68
C CYS A 108 7.07 8.23 10.89
N SER A 109 7.75 7.94 11.70
CA SER A 109 7.27 7.46 12.84
C SER A 109 7.12 8.54 13.68
N ASP A 110 6.94 9.47 13.43
CA ASP A 110 6.62 10.43 14.23
C ASP A 110 7.41 10.69 15.20
N THR A 111 8.29 10.51 15.16
CA THR A 111 8.99 10.64 16.10
C THR A 111 9.32 11.88 16.27
N THR A 112 8.97 12.59 15.96
CA THR A 112 9.29 13.73 16.03
C THR A 112 9.60 14.19 17.04
N PRO A 113 10.35 14.66 17.22
CA PRO A 113 10.86 15.25 18.32
C PRO A 113 10.06 16.26 18.82
#